data_64056c90b9d56c43c90c7d9c4199d68b
#
_entry.id   64056c90b9d56c43c90c7d9c4199d68b
#
_cell.length_a   1.000
_cell.length_b   1.000
_cell.length_c   1.000
_cell.angle_alpha   90.00
_cell.angle_beta   90.00
_cell.angle_gamma   90.00
#
_symmetry.space_group_name_H-M   'P 1'
#
loop_
_entity.id
_entity.type
_entity.pdbx_description
1 polymer ?
#
loop_
_entity_poly.entity_id
_entity_poly.type
_entity_poly.pdbx_seq_one_letter_code
_entity_poly.pdbx_strand_id
1 'polypeptide(L)'
;GRAALTPEQSAHVRAVLRAGPGDALRVGLLNGPKGIGRVVSIKPGRIELDCLFDAEPPPRPRVDLLLALPRPKVMKRLWAQLAALGVDRIVLTNAARVERNYFDTRVIDPTFFTPLLIEGLQQAQETRLPAVSIHRQFKPLIEDHLSDLSDAVDRVVLHPGASAALRAAASADSGTRVLLAIGPEGGWVPFELDLLAAHGFRSAHLGPRTLRSDTACV
;
A
#
# COMPACT_ATOMS: atom_id res chain seq x y z
N GLY A 1 2.26 -11.29 26.52
CA GLY A 1 1.30 -12.39 26.30
C GLY A 1 1.87 -13.48 25.40
N ARG A 2 1.26 -14.68 25.37
CA ARG A 2 1.74 -15.80 24.56
C ARG A 2 1.09 -15.81 23.19
N ALA A 3 1.90 -16.09 22.15
CA ALA A 3 1.47 -16.26 20.77
C ALA A 3 2.08 -17.53 20.16
N ALA A 4 1.34 -18.20 19.28
CA ALA A 4 1.86 -19.30 18.48
C ALA A 4 1.98 -18.84 17.03
N LEU A 5 3.13 -19.08 16.42
CA LEU A 5 3.38 -18.80 15.02
C LEU A 5 2.66 -19.80 14.12
N THR A 6 2.24 -19.37 12.95
CA THR A 6 1.71 -20.27 11.92
C THR A 6 2.79 -21.24 11.47
N PRO A 7 2.42 -22.37 10.81
CA PRO A 7 3.40 -23.32 10.27
C PRO A 7 4.42 -22.64 9.34
N GLU A 8 3.98 -21.72 8.48
CA GLU A 8 4.83 -20.99 7.54
C GLU A 8 5.80 -20.04 8.26
N GLN A 9 5.29 -19.28 9.24
CA GLN A 9 6.12 -18.41 10.09
C GLN A 9 7.12 -19.23 10.90
N SER A 10 6.69 -20.37 11.45
CA SER A 10 7.56 -21.29 12.19
C SER A 10 8.66 -21.85 11.29
N ALA A 11 8.36 -22.20 10.05
CA ALA A 11 9.33 -22.64 9.07
C ALA A 11 10.34 -21.55 8.73
N HIS A 12 9.87 -20.30 8.53
CA HIS A 12 10.73 -19.14 8.28
C HIS A 12 11.69 -18.88 9.44
N VAL A 13 11.19 -18.85 10.68
CA VAL A 13 12.01 -18.65 11.89
C VAL A 13 13.11 -19.70 12.00
N ARG A 14 12.81 -20.97 11.69
CA ARG A 14 13.80 -22.05 11.74
C ARG A 14 14.81 -22.01 10.60
N ALA A 15 14.34 -21.82 9.37
CA ALA A 15 15.16 -21.93 8.17
C ALA A 15 16.01 -20.67 7.90
N VAL A 16 15.42 -19.50 8.13
CA VAL A 16 16.04 -18.21 7.79
C VAL A 16 16.65 -17.54 9.01
N LEU A 17 15.87 -17.36 10.07
CA LEU A 17 16.34 -16.68 11.28
C LEU A 17 17.18 -17.59 12.18
N ARG A 18 17.04 -18.92 12.05
CA ARG A 18 17.74 -19.93 12.84
C ARG A 18 17.66 -19.71 14.35
N ALA A 19 16.54 -19.13 14.80
CA ALA A 19 16.34 -18.80 16.19
C ALA A 19 16.05 -20.06 17.02
N GLY A 20 16.62 -20.09 18.24
CA GLY A 20 16.47 -21.12 19.24
C GLY A 20 15.65 -20.64 20.46
N PRO A 21 15.35 -21.52 21.41
CA PRO A 21 14.71 -21.14 22.67
C PRO A 21 15.50 -20.05 23.38
N GLY A 22 14.80 -19.00 23.85
CA GLY A 22 15.40 -17.83 24.50
C GLY A 22 15.71 -16.67 23.56
N ASP A 23 15.82 -16.90 22.25
CA ASP A 23 16.09 -15.84 21.27
C ASP A 23 14.92 -14.87 21.15
N ALA A 24 15.25 -13.59 20.87
CA ALA A 24 14.29 -12.52 20.71
C ALA A 24 14.03 -12.28 19.20
N LEU A 25 12.75 -12.23 18.83
CA LEU A 25 12.27 -11.93 17.50
C LEU A 25 11.46 -10.63 17.51
N ARG A 26 11.58 -9.83 16.47
CA ARG A 26 10.65 -8.70 16.26
C ARG A 26 9.29 -9.26 15.87
N VAL A 27 8.26 -8.78 16.55
CA VAL A 27 6.87 -9.16 16.30
C VAL A 27 5.99 -7.92 16.17
N GLY A 28 4.81 -8.07 15.60
CA GLY A 28 3.83 -7.00 15.51
C GLY A 28 2.42 -7.57 15.43
N LEU A 29 1.47 -6.85 16.00
CA LEU A 29 0.05 -7.12 15.82
C LEU A 29 -0.43 -6.36 14.59
N LEU A 30 -1.12 -7.03 13.69
CA LEU A 30 -1.67 -6.38 12.50
C LEU A 30 -2.59 -5.23 12.92
N ASN A 31 -2.34 -4.03 12.40
CA ASN A 31 -2.96 -2.76 12.80
C ASN A 31 -2.78 -2.39 14.29
N GLY A 32 -1.83 -3.02 14.96
CA GLY A 32 -1.54 -2.83 16.37
C GLY A 32 -0.07 -2.50 16.64
N PRO A 33 0.36 -2.56 17.90
CA PRO A 33 1.72 -2.22 18.27
C PRO A 33 2.76 -3.24 17.78
N LYS A 34 3.98 -2.76 17.66
CA LYS A 34 5.20 -3.56 17.48
C LYS A 34 5.66 -4.11 18.83
N GLY A 35 6.56 -5.07 18.81
CA GLY A 35 7.09 -5.63 20.06
C GLY A 35 8.19 -6.65 19.84
N ILE A 36 8.52 -7.34 20.91
CA ILE A 36 9.52 -8.40 20.93
C ILE A 36 8.86 -9.69 21.43
N GLY A 37 9.02 -10.77 20.67
CA GLY A 37 8.64 -12.13 21.04
C GLY A 37 9.86 -12.97 21.42
N ARG A 38 9.92 -13.45 22.64
CA ARG A 38 10.96 -14.38 23.07
C ARG A 38 10.51 -15.82 22.77
N VAL A 39 11.33 -16.60 22.10
CA VAL A 39 11.05 -18.00 21.78
C VAL A 39 10.99 -18.82 23.09
N VAL A 40 9.83 -19.37 23.40
CA VAL A 40 9.61 -20.21 24.59
C VAL A 40 9.72 -21.69 24.24
N SER A 41 9.14 -22.12 23.13
CA SER A 41 9.19 -23.52 22.72
C SER A 41 9.24 -23.66 21.19
N ILE A 42 9.94 -24.69 20.74
CA ILE A 42 10.04 -25.07 19.32
C ILE A 42 9.60 -26.52 19.19
N LYS A 43 8.46 -26.72 18.54
CA LYS A 43 7.91 -28.04 18.17
C LYS A 43 7.85 -28.16 16.65
N PRO A 44 7.73 -29.37 16.09
CA PRO A 44 7.49 -29.53 14.66
C PRO A 44 6.27 -28.72 14.19
N GLY A 45 6.49 -27.78 13.25
CA GLY A 45 5.44 -26.92 12.69
C GLY A 45 4.87 -25.86 13.62
N ARG A 46 5.37 -25.70 14.85
CA ARG A 46 4.85 -24.74 15.82
C ARG A 46 5.95 -24.13 16.68
N ILE A 47 6.05 -22.82 16.70
CA ILE A 47 6.90 -22.05 17.63
C ILE A 47 5.98 -21.20 18.50
N GLU A 48 6.24 -21.22 19.81
CA GLU A 48 5.53 -20.40 20.78
C GLU A 48 6.44 -19.28 21.26
N LEU A 49 5.88 -18.07 21.32
CA LEU A 49 6.57 -16.87 21.74
C LEU A 49 5.90 -16.31 23.00
N ASP A 50 6.70 -15.77 23.91
CA ASP A 50 6.23 -14.83 24.92
C ASP A 50 6.47 -13.41 24.41
N CYS A 51 5.39 -12.67 24.16
CA CYS A 51 5.40 -11.39 23.46
C CYS A 51 5.17 -10.22 24.43
N LEU A 52 6.03 -9.23 24.29
CA LEU A 52 5.88 -7.91 24.91
C LEU A 52 5.70 -6.89 23.78
N PHE A 53 4.60 -6.15 23.80
CA PHE A 53 4.29 -5.14 22.79
C PHE A 53 4.49 -3.73 23.34
N ASP A 54 4.78 -2.78 22.46
CA ASP A 54 4.83 -1.36 22.74
C ASP A 54 3.43 -0.86 23.19
N ALA A 55 3.39 0.31 23.83
CA ALA A 55 2.13 0.87 24.33
C ALA A 55 1.20 1.31 23.18
N GLU A 56 1.78 1.83 22.11
CA GLU A 56 1.05 2.45 21.01
C GLU A 56 1.37 1.78 19.66
N PRO A 57 0.39 1.65 18.77
CA PRO A 57 0.65 1.26 17.40
C PRO A 57 1.42 2.36 16.66
N PRO A 58 2.15 2.03 15.55
CA PRO A 58 2.79 3.03 14.70
C PRO A 58 1.81 4.10 14.24
N PRO A 59 2.27 5.34 13.99
CA PRO A 59 1.41 6.39 13.46
C PRO A 59 0.83 6.01 12.10
N ARG A 60 -0.30 6.62 11.75
CA ARG A 60 -0.95 6.42 10.46
C ARG A 60 -0.04 6.94 9.34
N PRO A 61 0.23 6.15 8.29
CA PRO A 61 0.98 6.61 7.13
C PRO A 61 0.29 7.81 6.46
N ARG A 62 1.09 8.64 5.83
CA ARG A 62 0.66 9.94 5.31
C ARG A 62 0.10 9.88 3.89
N VAL A 63 0.40 8.84 3.12
CA VAL A 63 0.10 8.75 1.68
C VAL A 63 -1.08 7.81 1.42
N ASP A 64 -2.08 8.35 0.74
CA ASP A 64 -3.13 7.59 0.08
C ASP A 64 -2.85 7.52 -1.42
N LEU A 65 -3.18 6.41 -2.06
CA LEU A 65 -2.94 6.18 -3.48
C LEU A 65 -4.25 5.94 -4.22
N LEU A 66 -4.56 6.79 -5.20
CA LEU A 66 -5.56 6.53 -6.23
C LEU A 66 -4.84 5.97 -7.46
N LEU A 67 -5.01 4.69 -7.73
CA LEU A 67 -4.28 3.99 -8.79
C LEU A 67 -5.25 3.45 -9.84
N ALA A 68 -5.09 3.92 -11.07
CA ALA A 68 -5.72 3.25 -12.21
C ALA A 68 -5.15 1.84 -12.31
N LEU A 69 -6.01 0.82 -12.32
CA LEU A 69 -5.61 -0.59 -12.19
C LEU A 69 -4.59 -0.97 -13.26
N PRO A 70 -3.33 -1.24 -12.90
CA PRO A 70 -2.31 -1.63 -13.85
C PRO A 70 -2.49 -3.10 -14.26
N ARG A 71 -1.70 -3.55 -15.22
CA ARG A 71 -1.71 -4.96 -15.65
C ARG A 71 -1.62 -5.91 -14.44
N PRO A 72 -2.37 -7.01 -14.43
CA PRO A 72 -2.43 -7.93 -13.29
C PRO A 72 -1.05 -8.43 -12.80
N LYS A 73 -0.12 -8.69 -13.72
CA LYS A 73 1.26 -9.08 -13.39
C LYS A 73 2.03 -7.98 -12.65
N VAL A 74 1.76 -6.73 -12.98
CA VAL A 74 2.35 -5.55 -12.33
C VAL A 74 1.73 -5.38 -10.95
N MET A 75 0.39 -5.38 -10.87
CA MET A 75 -0.34 -5.23 -9.61
C MET A 75 0.04 -6.30 -8.59
N LYS A 76 0.26 -7.55 -9.02
CA LYS A 76 0.72 -8.62 -8.13
C LYS A 76 2.01 -8.24 -7.37
N ARG A 77 2.95 -7.56 -8.03
CA ARG A 77 4.20 -7.11 -7.39
C ARG A 77 4.02 -5.87 -6.55
N LEU A 78 3.14 -4.97 -6.98
CA LEU A 78 2.90 -3.70 -6.30
C LEU A 78 2.29 -3.87 -4.92
N TRP A 79 1.48 -4.89 -4.67
CA TRP A 79 0.83 -5.09 -3.37
C TRP A 79 1.85 -5.06 -2.21
N ALA A 80 2.89 -5.89 -2.28
CA ALA A 80 3.91 -5.93 -1.24
C ALA A 80 4.73 -4.62 -1.18
N GLN A 81 5.05 -4.04 -2.35
CA GLN A 81 5.83 -2.80 -2.42
C GLN A 81 5.07 -1.62 -1.81
N LEU A 82 3.77 -1.45 -2.12
CA LEU A 82 2.95 -0.36 -1.58
C LEU A 82 2.80 -0.45 -0.06
N ALA A 83 2.62 -1.66 0.46
CA ALA A 83 2.59 -1.87 1.91
C ALA A 83 3.95 -1.55 2.56
N ALA A 84 5.06 -1.99 1.95
CA ALA A 84 6.41 -1.71 2.45
C ALA A 84 6.77 -0.22 2.40
N LEU A 85 6.26 0.53 1.41
CA LEU A 85 6.44 1.98 1.30
C LEU A 85 5.59 2.79 2.29
N GLY A 86 4.65 2.16 2.97
CA GLY A 86 3.78 2.84 3.92
C GLY A 86 2.66 3.64 3.24
N VAL A 87 2.01 3.06 2.24
CA VAL A 87 0.74 3.59 1.71
C VAL A 87 -0.36 3.22 2.69
N ASP A 88 -1.17 4.21 3.12
CA ASP A 88 -2.26 3.98 4.08
C ASP A 88 -3.52 3.46 3.41
N ARG A 89 -3.87 4.01 2.24
CA ARG A 89 -5.01 3.58 1.43
C ARG A 89 -4.61 3.35 -0.01
N ILE A 90 -5.17 2.31 -0.59
CA ILE A 90 -5.03 1.98 -2.01
C ILE A 90 -6.42 1.94 -2.61
N VAL A 91 -6.75 2.98 -3.37
CA VAL A 91 -8.01 3.10 -4.11
C VAL A 91 -7.75 2.70 -5.54
N LEU A 92 -8.17 1.49 -5.92
CA LEU A 92 -8.05 1.02 -7.31
C LEU A 92 -9.25 1.49 -8.12
N THR A 93 -9.00 2.02 -9.30
CA THR A 93 -10.05 2.49 -10.20
C THR A 93 -9.83 2.06 -11.65
N ASN A 94 -10.92 2.07 -12.41
CA ASN A 94 -10.85 2.00 -13.86
C ASN A 94 -10.39 3.36 -14.44
N ALA A 95 -9.93 3.36 -15.66
CA ALA A 95 -9.63 4.54 -16.45
C ALA A 95 -9.84 4.21 -17.94
N ALA A 96 -9.92 5.21 -18.80
CA ALA A 96 -10.19 5.02 -20.23
C ALA A 96 -9.19 4.07 -20.92
N ARG A 97 -7.95 4.06 -20.43
CA ARG A 97 -6.85 3.22 -20.97
C ARG A 97 -6.52 2.01 -20.13
N VAL A 98 -7.44 1.59 -19.23
CA VAL A 98 -7.37 0.33 -18.48
C VAL A 98 -8.18 -0.73 -19.21
N GLU A 99 -7.63 -1.91 -19.41
CA GLU A 99 -8.36 -3.02 -20.02
C GLU A 99 -9.41 -3.58 -19.04
N ARG A 100 -10.65 -3.70 -19.49
CA ARG A 100 -11.80 -4.10 -18.65
C ARG A 100 -11.59 -5.45 -17.96
N ASN A 101 -10.94 -6.39 -18.61
CA ASN A 101 -10.65 -7.74 -18.08
C ASN A 101 -9.69 -7.74 -16.89
N TYR A 102 -8.95 -6.64 -16.61
CA TYR A 102 -8.11 -6.58 -15.42
C TYR A 102 -8.93 -6.68 -14.14
N PHE A 103 -10.14 -6.15 -14.15
CA PHE A 103 -11.08 -6.24 -13.01
C PHE A 103 -11.72 -7.62 -12.81
N ASP A 104 -11.49 -8.56 -13.71
CA ASP A 104 -12.02 -9.92 -13.61
C ASP A 104 -10.93 -10.93 -13.21
N THR A 105 -9.78 -10.42 -12.80
CA THR A 105 -8.64 -11.23 -12.39
C THR A 105 -8.56 -11.39 -10.86
N ARG A 106 -7.96 -12.48 -10.41
CA ARG A 106 -7.75 -12.74 -8.99
C ARG A 106 -6.87 -11.72 -8.28
N VAL A 107 -6.14 -10.90 -9.03
CA VAL A 107 -5.18 -9.95 -8.45
C VAL A 107 -5.82 -8.91 -7.53
N ILE A 108 -7.11 -8.66 -7.71
CA ILE A 108 -7.91 -7.74 -6.88
C ILE A 108 -8.80 -8.47 -5.85
N ASP A 109 -8.65 -9.77 -5.71
CA ASP A 109 -9.36 -10.55 -4.68
C ASP A 109 -8.67 -10.37 -3.32
N PRO A 110 -9.40 -10.02 -2.25
CA PRO A 110 -8.82 -9.88 -0.91
C PRO A 110 -8.06 -11.12 -0.42
N THR A 111 -8.51 -12.31 -0.78
CA THR A 111 -7.83 -13.56 -0.42
C THR A 111 -6.48 -13.70 -1.13
N PHE A 112 -6.30 -13.02 -2.25
CA PHE A 112 -5.07 -12.98 -3.01
C PHE A 112 -4.12 -11.87 -2.56
N PHE A 113 -4.62 -10.64 -2.41
CA PHE A 113 -3.74 -9.50 -2.15
C PHE A 113 -3.38 -9.30 -0.67
N THR A 114 -4.25 -9.69 0.28
CA THR A 114 -3.97 -9.48 1.70
C THR A 114 -2.68 -10.17 2.17
N PRO A 115 -2.39 -11.43 1.80
CA PRO A 115 -1.10 -12.04 2.12
C PRO A 115 0.11 -11.27 1.57
N LEU A 116 0.00 -10.70 0.36
CA LEU A 116 1.08 -9.91 -0.24
C LEU A 116 1.29 -8.58 0.48
N LEU A 117 0.22 -7.93 0.92
CA LEU A 117 0.33 -6.72 1.76
C LEU A 117 1.05 -7.04 3.08
N ILE A 118 0.68 -8.15 3.73
CA ILE A 118 1.32 -8.61 4.97
C ILE A 118 2.80 -8.92 4.73
N GLU A 119 3.16 -9.55 3.61
CA GLU A 119 4.56 -9.78 3.23
C GLU A 119 5.34 -8.46 3.15
N GLY A 120 4.77 -7.43 2.51
CA GLY A 120 5.37 -6.10 2.43
C GLY A 120 5.57 -5.47 3.81
N LEU A 121 4.57 -5.57 4.68
CA LEU A 121 4.67 -5.09 6.07
C LEU A 121 5.76 -5.82 6.86
N GLN A 122 5.88 -7.13 6.70
CA GLN A 122 6.94 -7.92 7.35
C GLN A 122 8.33 -7.46 6.93
N GLN A 123 8.54 -7.22 5.62
CA GLN A 123 9.79 -6.69 5.10
C GLN A 123 10.12 -5.30 5.65
N ALA A 124 9.12 -4.42 5.73
CA ALA A 124 9.26 -3.08 6.27
C ALA A 124 9.27 -3.01 7.80
N GLN A 125 9.02 -4.13 8.49
CA GLN A 125 8.84 -4.19 9.94
C GLN A 125 7.74 -3.23 10.42
N GLU A 126 6.63 -3.20 9.68
CA GLU A 126 5.47 -2.37 9.94
C GLU A 126 4.24 -3.21 10.26
N THR A 127 3.23 -2.58 10.87
CA THR A 127 2.01 -3.26 11.30
C THR A 127 0.74 -2.67 10.70
N ARG A 128 0.79 -1.46 10.13
CA ARG A 128 -0.36 -0.78 9.53
C ARG A 128 -0.70 -1.36 8.16
N LEU A 129 -1.76 -2.16 8.10
CA LEU A 129 -2.23 -2.74 6.85
C LEU A 129 -2.94 -1.66 6.01
N PRO A 130 -2.55 -1.45 4.74
CA PRO A 130 -3.26 -0.54 3.85
C PRO A 130 -4.74 -0.90 3.71
N ALA A 131 -5.62 0.10 3.80
CA ALA A 131 -7.03 -0.07 3.44
C ALA A 131 -7.15 -0.13 1.91
N VAL A 132 -7.84 -1.14 1.38
CA VAL A 132 -8.02 -1.31 -0.06
C VAL A 132 -9.48 -1.14 -0.43
N SER A 133 -9.75 -0.33 -1.47
CA SER A 133 -11.06 -0.22 -2.09
C SER A 133 -10.95 -0.31 -3.62
N ILE A 134 -11.99 -0.84 -4.28
CA ILE A 134 -11.97 -1.15 -5.71
C ILE A 134 -13.21 -0.58 -6.36
N HIS A 135 -13.00 0.31 -7.33
CA HIS A 135 -14.06 1.05 -8.02
C HIS A 135 -13.95 0.85 -9.52
N ARG A 136 -14.96 0.20 -10.12
CA ARG A 136 -14.99 -0.09 -11.55
C ARG A 136 -15.35 1.12 -12.42
N GLN A 137 -15.74 2.24 -11.82
CA GLN A 137 -16.19 3.43 -12.54
C GLN A 137 -15.43 4.66 -12.01
N PHE A 138 -14.64 5.29 -12.89
CA PHE A 138 -13.80 6.43 -12.52
C PHE A 138 -14.62 7.65 -12.14
N LYS A 139 -15.58 8.07 -12.99
CA LYS A 139 -16.34 9.29 -12.78
C LYS A 139 -17.14 9.28 -11.47
N PRO A 140 -17.98 8.27 -11.17
CA PRO A 140 -18.67 8.20 -9.87
C PRO A 140 -17.72 8.14 -8.68
N LEU A 141 -16.56 7.46 -8.82
CA LEU A 141 -15.56 7.46 -7.75
C LEU A 141 -15.10 8.87 -7.41
N ILE A 142 -14.76 9.67 -8.42
CA ILE A 142 -14.20 11.03 -8.20
C ILE A 142 -15.29 12.00 -7.73
N GLU A 143 -16.50 11.95 -8.31
CA GLU A 143 -17.60 12.88 -8.01
C GLU A 143 -18.27 12.58 -6.68
N ASP A 144 -18.52 11.30 -6.37
CA ASP A 144 -19.44 10.91 -5.29
C ASP A 144 -18.76 10.27 -4.08
N HIS A 145 -17.58 9.62 -4.26
CA HIS A 145 -17.01 8.77 -3.22
C HIS A 145 -15.63 9.20 -2.72
N LEU A 146 -14.91 10.03 -3.47
CA LEU A 146 -13.50 10.33 -3.17
C LEU A 146 -13.31 10.96 -1.78
N SER A 147 -14.22 11.87 -1.41
CA SER A 147 -14.14 12.57 -0.13
C SER A 147 -14.39 11.66 1.09
N ASP A 148 -15.16 10.58 0.91
CA ASP A 148 -15.41 9.58 1.95
C ASP A 148 -14.24 8.60 2.07
N LEU A 149 -13.52 8.38 0.96
CA LEU A 149 -12.42 7.42 0.91
C LEU A 149 -11.09 7.98 1.38
N SER A 150 -10.86 9.29 1.28
CA SER A 150 -9.62 9.90 1.68
C SER A 150 -9.86 11.28 2.31
N ASP A 151 -9.28 11.46 3.49
CA ASP A 151 -9.23 12.72 4.24
C ASP A 151 -7.98 13.55 3.88
N ALA A 152 -7.29 13.20 2.80
CA ALA A 152 -6.12 13.91 2.34
C ALA A 152 -6.47 15.33 1.87
N VAL A 153 -5.77 16.31 2.43
CA VAL A 153 -5.90 17.72 2.06
C VAL A 153 -5.19 18.01 0.76
N ASP A 154 -4.01 17.44 0.58
CA ASP A 154 -3.24 17.54 -0.65
C ASP A 154 -3.64 16.46 -1.64
N ARG A 155 -4.08 16.87 -2.82
CA ARG A 155 -4.41 15.98 -3.93
C ARG A 155 -3.50 16.26 -5.12
N VAL A 156 -2.74 15.27 -5.54
CA VAL A 156 -1.77 15.40 -6.63
C VAL A 156 -1.98 14.31 -7.66
N VAL A 157 -2.10 14.68 -8.93
CA VAL A 157 -2.12 13.73 -10.06
C VAL A 157 -0.78 13.73 -10.79
N LEU A 158 -0.19 12.55 -10.95
CA LEU A 158 1.04 12.41 -11.72
C LEU A 158 0.75 12.41 -13.22
N HIS A 159 1.38 13.36 -13.91
CA HIS A 159 1.28 13.51 -15.35
C HIS A 159 2.62 13.99 -15.94
N PRO A 160 3.18 13.31 -16.96
CA PRO A 160 4.47 13.69 -17.54
C PRO A 160 4.50 15.10 -18.13
N GLY A 161 3.36 15.61 -18.62
CA GLY A 161 3.22 16.97 -19.16
C GLY A 161 2.99 18.08 -18.13
N ALA A 162 3.02 17.78 -16.84
CA ALA A 162 2.86 18.80 -15.80
C ALA A 162 4.06 19.74 -15.74
N SER A 163 3.84 21.01 -15.41
CA SER A 163 4.90 22.00 -15.25
C SER A 163 5.59 21.94 -13.88
N ALA A 164 4.89 21.49 -12.85
CA ALA A 164 5.40 21.41 -11.49
C ALA A 164 5.99 20.03 -11.16
N ALA A 165 7.12 19.99 -10.47
CA ALA A 165 7.65 18.76 -9.89
C ALA A 165 6.82 18.33 -8.66
N LEU A 166 6.70 17.03 -8.42
CA LEU A 166 5.95 16.50 -7.26
C LEU A 166 6.35 17.16 -5.94
N ARG A 167 7.65 17.36 -5.73
CA ARG A 167 8.18 18.04 -4.53
C ARG A 167 7.65 19.46 -4.32
N ALA A 168 7.30 20.16 -5.41
CA ALA A 168 6.72 21.51 -5.33
C ALA A 168 5.18 21.48 -5.25
N ALA A 169 4.56 20.41 -5.74
CA ALA A 169 3.11 20.26 -5.77
C ALA A 169 2.54 19.67 -4.47
N ALA A 170 3.28 18.79 -3.80
CA ALA A 170 2.88 18.23 -2.52
C ALA A 170 3.40 19.08 -1.35
N SER A 171 2.63 19.12 -0.25
CA SER A 171 3.07 19.81 0.97
C SER A 171 4.34 19.17 1.54
N ALA A 172 5.29 20.01 1.94
CA ALA A 172 6.49 19.59 2.66
C ALA A 172 6.21 19.26 4.13
N ASP A 173 5.07 19.68 4.67
CA ASP A 173 4.67 19.37 6.04
C ASP A 173 4.40 17.89 6.22
N SER A 174 5.13 17.26 7.13
CA SER A 174 5.02 15.82 7.43
C SER A 174 3.67 15.43 8.04
N GLY A 175 2.92 16.36 8.61
CA GLY A 175 1.58 16.15 9.15
C GLY A 175 0.48 16.17 8.10
N THR A 176 0.74 16.77 6.93
CA THR A 176 -0.27 16.87 5.86
C THR A 176 -0.38 15.57 5.08
N ARG A 177 -1.58 15.01 5.01
CA ARG A 177 -1.86 13.81 4.21
C ARG A 177 -1.98 14.15 2.74
N VAL A 178 -1.49 13.23 1.90
CA VAL A 178 -1.43 13.38 0.44
C VAL A 178 -2.18 12.24 -0.23
N LEU A 179 -3.09 12.56 -1.14
CA LEU A 179 -3.67 11.61 -2.09
C LEU A 179 -2.96 11.73 -3.43
N LEU A 180 -2.23 10.70 -3.80
CA LEU A 180 -1.48 10.65 -5.04
C LEU A 180 -2.24 9.83 -6.09
N ALA A 181 -2.60 10.45 -7.23
CA ALA A 181 -3.25 9.78 -8.34
C ALA A 181 -2.24 9.38 -9.41
N ILE A 182 -2.20 8.08 -9.74
CA ILE A 182 -1.30 7.49 -10.73
C ILE A 182 -2.12 6.80 -11.81
N GLY A 183 -1.87 7.18 -13.07
CA GLY A 183 -2.57 6.67 -14.25
C GLY A 183 -2.15 5.27 -14.69
N PRO A 184 -2.89 4.71 -15.66
CA PRO A 184 -2.52 3.45 -16.29
C PRO A 184 -1.27 3.63 -17.16
N GLU A 185 -0.75 2.53 -17.70
CA GLU A 185 0.44 2.55 -18.56
C GLU A 185 0.30 3.48 -19.78
N GLY A 186 -0.92 3.67 -20.27
CA GLY A 186 -1.22 4.62 -21.35
C GLY A 186 -1.40 6.08 -20.88
N GLY A 187 -1.33 6.35 -19.57
CA GLY A 187 -1.58 7.66 -18.97
C GLY A 187 -3.07 8.03 -18.92
N TRP A 188 -3.37 9.11 -18.22
CA TRP A 188 -4.70 9.71 -18.15
C TRP A 188 -5.13 10.32 -19.49
N VAL A 189 -6.43 10.31 -19.80
CA VAL A 189 -6.97 11.09 -20.92
C VAL A 189 -7.38 12.49 -20.45
N PRO A 190 -7.53 13.49 -21.39
CA PRO A 190 -7.85 14.86 -20.99
C PRO A 190 -9.06 14.98 -20.07
N PHE A 191 -10.16 14.30 -20.37
CA PHE A 191 -11.35 14.28 -19.54
C PHE A 191 -11.07 13.85 -18.09
N GLU A 192 -10.21 12.85 -17.88
CA GLU A 192 -9.85 12.36 -16.54
C GLU A 192 -9.01 13.38 -15.76
N LEU A 193 -8.08 14.05 -16.46
CA LEU A 193 -7.28 15.13 -15.88
C LEU A 193 -8.14 16.33 -15.50
N ASP A 194 -9.08 16.72 -16.36
CA ASP A 194 -10.00 17.83 -16.11
C ASP A 194 -10.90 17.50 -14.91
N LEU A 195 -11.41 16.27 -14.83
CA LEU A 195 -12.24 15.82 -13.71
C LEU A 195 -11.45 15.82 -12.40
N LEU A 196 -10.22 15.30 -12.41
CA LEU A 196 -9.35 15.33 -11.23
C LEU A 196 -9.04 16.79 -10.81
N ALA A 197 -8.74 17.66 -11.77
CA ALA A 197 -8.49 19.09 -11.50
C ALA A 197 -9.71 19.78 -10.87
N ALA A 198 -10.93 19.50 -11.38
CA ALA A 198 -12.18 20.01 -10.81
C ALA A 198 -12.41 19.56 -9.36
N HIS A 199 -11.80 18.42 -8.95
CA HIS A 199 -11.86 17.89 -7.59
C HIS A 199 -10.58 18.15 -6.77
N GLY A 200 -9.83 19.20 -7.13
CA GLY A 200 -8.72 19.74 -6.34
C GLY A 200 -7.37 19.03 -6.52
N PHE A 201 -7.23 18.16 -7.54
CA PHE A 201 -5.91 17.60 -7.84
C PHE A 201 -5.04 18.60 -8.60
N ARG A 202 -3.82 18.78 -8.13
CA ARG A 202 -2.76 19.53 -8.82
C ARG A 202 -1.91 18.57 -9.64
N SER A 203 -1.63 18.91 -10.90
CA SER A 203 -0.77 18.08 -11.74
C SER A 203 0.70 18.25 -11.39
N ALA A 204 1.43 17.14 -11.32
CA ALA A 204 2.86 17.13 -11.05
C ALA A 204 3.60 16.06 -11.87
N HIS A 205 4.88 16.27 -12.12
CA HIS A 205 5.77 15.30 -12.76
C HIS A 205 6.82 14.73 -11.78
N LEU A 206 7.32 13.55 -12.07
CA LEU A 206 8.41 12.87 -11.33
C LEU A 206 9.78 13.08 -11.99
N GLY A 207 9.93 14.10 -12.81
CA GLY A 207 11.14 14.38 -13.54
C GLY A 207 10.94 14.27 -15.07
N PRO A 208 12.03 14.40 -15.86
CA PRO A 208 11.94 14.51 -17.33
C PRO A 208 11.70 13.17 -18.04
N ARG A 209 11.71 12.06 -17.31
CA ARG A 209 11.54 10.73 -17.93
C ARG A 209 10.11 10.24 -17.78
N THR A 210 9.58 9.61 -18.84
CA THR A 210 8.34 8.86 -18.74
C THR A 210 8.59 7.58 -17.95
N LEU A 211 7.89 7.42 -16.83
CA LEU A 211 7.99 6.24 -15.98
C LEU A 211 6.84 5.28 -16.27
N ARG A 212 7.07 4.00 -16.04
CA ARG A 212 5.99 3.02 -15.98
C ARG A 212 5.17 3.25 -14.71
N SER A 213 3.89 2.84 -14.71
CA SER A 213 3.01 3.01 -13.55
C SER A 213 3.59 2.39 -12.27
N ASP A 214 4.20 1.20 -12.36
CA ASP A 214 4.86 0.55 -11.23
C ASP A 214 6.06 1.36 -10.69
N THR A 215 6.88 1.92 -11.60
CA THR A 215 8.00 2.78 -11.21
C THR A 215 7.53 4.11 -10.61
N ALA A 216 6.39 4.63 -11.07
CA ALA A 216 5.83 5.86 -10.52
C ALA A 216 5.19 5.67 -9.13
N CYS A 217 4.87 4.42 -8.75
CA CYS A 217 4.33 4.06 -7.43
C CYS A 217 5.42 3.88 -6.36
N VAL A 218 6.66 3.65 -6.76
CA VAL A 218 7.82 3.35 -5.90
C VAL A 218 8.80 4.51 -5.88
#